data_77965fd1b23810933544cf210e659da4
#
_entry.id   77965fd1b23810933544cf210e659da4
#
_cell.length_a   1.000
_cell.length_b   1.000
_cell.length_c   1.000
_cell.angle_alpha   90.00
_cell.angle_beta   90.00
_cell.angle_gamma   90.00
#
_symmetry.space_group_name_H-M   'P 1'
#
loop_
_entity.id
_entity.type
_entity.pdbx_description
1 polymer ?
#
loop_
_entity_poly.entity_id
_entity_poly.type
_entity_poly.pdbx_seq_one_letter_code
_entity_poly.pdbx_strand_id
1 'polypeptide(L)'
;MIDSIIWIFTAKCNLNCKHCYISPRFKNLRELSLKEKLILIRDAAELGIEYIGFSGGEPLIHKDFPILLEATYSYDMDSNFITNGLYYSSKTLNLLKRIHTHIYVSLDGVRRETYEYIRGKGLWDRAINFLEILKKNDIDFSLIMSINKINYHEVGEYIRFSEKIGALNACIIPTMKSGNAYINNLYIDPEKCFKAIRLTDNVSDEIGFPVSFWCMPFVGLIVRSKYVRYGFCRLWNNIDIDPAGRILLCDVIDIVVSDIREKGLRKAVKEFEKNNMVKKLIDINSVPKECKNCKFVYKCLGGCYARAYIENGRLDMPDPLCPRISGLLYL
;
A
#
# COMPACT_ATOMS: atom_id res chain seq x y z
N MET A 1 -7.14 -11.20 -16.12
CA MET A 1 -7.26 -9.86 -16.77
C MET A 1 -6.93 -8.82 -15.73
N ILE A 2 -6.10 -7.86 -16.05
CA ILE A 2 -5.76 -6.74 -15.17
C ILE A 2 -6.95 -5.79 -15.12
N ASP A 3 -7.42 -5.47 -13.92
CA ASP A 3 -8.54 -4.56 -13.66
C ASP A 3 -8.18 -3.35 -12.80
N SER A 4 -6.95 -3.32 -12.27
CA SER A 4 -6.49 -2.26 -11.38
C SER A 4 -5.03 -1.86 -11.59
N ILE A 5 -4.73 -0.61 -11.26
CA ILE A 5 -3.38 -0.03 -11.31
C ILE A 5 -3.04 0.54 -9.93
N ILE A 6 -1.88 0.17 -9.38
CA ILE A 6 -1.24 0.89 -8.29
C ILE A 6 -0.16 1.78 -8.90
N TRP A 7 -0.35 3.09 -8.81
CA TRP A 7 0.50 4.03 -9.51
C TRP A 7 1.29 4.93 -8.58
N ILE A 8 2.60 4.71 -8.51
CA ILE A 8 3.54 5.68 -7.94
C ILE A 8 3.74 6.79 -8.98
N PHE A 9 2.79 7.73 -9.10
CA PHE A 9 2.80 8.71 -10.19
C PHE A 9 3.81 9.85 -10.00
N THR A 10 4.38 9.98 -8.80
CA THR A 10 5.42 10.96 -8.45
C THR A 10 6.33 10.45 -7.32
N ALA A 11 7.59 10.84 -7.36
CA ALA A 11 8.51 10.64 -6.24
C ALA A 11 8.65 11.91 -5.36
N LYS A 12 8.01 13.03 -5.75
CA LYS A 12 8.06 14.30 -5.01
C LYS A 12 7.25 14.20 -3.72
N CYS A 13 7.87 14.58 -2.61
CA CYS A 13 7.24 14.60 -1.29
C CYS A 13 7.73 15.80 -0.49
N ASN A 14 6.85 16.35 0.36
CA ASN A 14 7.18 17.38 1.33
C ASN A 14 7.78 16.82 2.62
N LEU A 15 7.93 15.48 2.72
CA LEU A 15 8.51 14.80 3.88
C LEU A 15 9.68 13.91 3.47
N ASN A 16 10.50 13.55 4.48
CA ASN A 16 11.55 12.54 4.37
C ASN A 16 11.42 11.52 5.50
N CYS A 17 10.31 10.78 5.50
CA CYS A 17 9.99 9.84 6.56
C CYS A 17 11.05 8.74 6.67
N LYS A 18 11.39 8.34 7.91
CA LYS A 18 12.42 7.31 8.17
C LYS A 18 12.05 5.92 7.66
N HIS A 19 10.76 5.62 7.49
CA HIS A 19 10.25 4.33 7.05
C HIS A 19 9.86 4.28 5.56
N CYS A 20 10.10 5.38 4.80
CA CYS A 20 9.68 5.49 3.41
C CYS A 20 10.38 4.47 2.52
N TYR A 21 9.60 3.63 1.82
CA TYR A 21 10.13 2.65 0.89
C TYR A 21 10.41 3.24 -0.50
N ILE A 22 9.80 4.38 -0.83
CA ILE A 22 9.94 5.06 -2.12
C ILE A 22 11.24 5.87 -2.18
N SER A 23 11.53 6.64 -1.12
CA SER A 23 12.75 7.45 -1.05
C SER A 23 13.95 6.60 -0.59
N PRO A 24 15.12 6.70 -1.24
CA PRO A 24 15.46 7.53 -2.41
C PRO A 24 15.28 6.84 -3.77
N ARG A 25 14.67 5.66 -3.83
CA ARG A 25 14.65 4.74 -5.00
C ARG A 25 14.28 5.39 -6.34
N PHE A 26 13.25 6.24 -6.34
CA PHE A 26 12.74 6.86 -7.57
C PHE A 26 13.15 8.32 -7.77
N LYS A 27 14.04 8.85 -6.91
CA LYS A 27 14.39 10.28 -6.88
C LYS A 27 14.93 10.81 -8.22
N ASN A 28 15.67 9.99 -8.94
CA ASN A 28 16.36 10.39 -10.17
C ASN A 28 15.60 9.96 -11.45
N LEU A 29 14.41 9.39 -11.32
CA LEU A 29 13.61 9.01 -12.48
C LEU A 29 12.95 10.23 -13.10
N ARG A 30 12.93 10.27 -14.45
CA ARG A 30 12.12 11.23 -15.19
C ARG A 30 10.65 10.82 -15.11
N GLU A 31 9.86 11.56 -14.34
CA GLU A 31 8.42 11.34 -14.25
C GLU A 31 7.74 11.48 -15.63
N LEU A 32 6.61 10.79 -15.81
CA LEU A 32 5.73 11.01 -16.95
C LEU A 32 5.26 12.47 -16.94
N SER A 33 5.23 13.10 -18.11
CA SER A 33 4.60 14.42 -18.31
C SER A 33 3.09 14.33 -18.08
N LEU A 34 2.42 15.45 -17.82
CA LEU A 34 0.95 15.48 -17.70
C LEU A 34 0.25 14.81 -18.89
N LYS A 35 0.73 15.07 -20.12
CA LYS A 35 0.18 14.47 -21.34
C LYS A 35 0.31 12.93 -21.32
N GLU A 36 1.49 12.41 -20.97
CA GLU A 36 1.72 10.96 -20.85
C GLU A 36 0.84 10.33 -19.75
N LYS A 37 0.67 11.02 -18.61
CA LYS A 37 -0.20 10.58 -17.51
C LYS A 37 -1.67 10.51 -17.94
N LEU A 38 -2.18 11.50 -18.68
CA LEU A 38 -3.56 11.52 -19.19
C LEU A 38 -3.79 10.45 -20.26
N ILE A 39 -2.79 10.19 -21.11
CA ILE A 39 -2.83 9.09 -22.07
C ILE A 39 -2.92 7.75 -21.33
N LEU A 40 -2.15 7.55 -20.25
CA LEU A 40 -2.19 6.34 -19.44
C LEU A 40 -3.59 6.11 -18.86
N ILE A 41 -4.23 7.14 -18.30
CA ILE A 41 -5.60 7.04 -17.74
C ILE A 41 -6.62 6.67 -18.82
N ARG A 42 -6.56 7.35 -19.99
CA ARG A 42 -7.43 7.02 -21.13
C ARG A 42 -7.23 5.56 -21.58
N ASP A 43 -5.99 5.17 -21.80
CA ASP A 43 -5.66 3.81 -22.26
C ASP A 43 -6.04 2.74 -21.22
N ALA A 44 -6.01 3.08 -19.93
CA ALA A 44 -6.49 2.24 -18.85
C ALA A 44 -8.01 2.01 -18.96
N ALA A 45 -8.79 3.06 -19.14
CA ALA A 45 -10.23 2.97 -19.36
C ALA A 45 -10.58 2.15 -20.61
N GLU A 46 -9.89 2.38 -21.73
CA GLU A 46 -10.05 1.60 -22.98
C GLU A 46 -9.69 0.11 -22.84
N LEU A 47 -8.88 -0.25 -21.84
CA LEU A 47 -8.51 -1.62 -21.52
C LEU A 47 -9.51 -2.29 -20.57
N GLY A 48 -10.49 -1.55 -20.04
CA GLY A 48 -11.43 -2.04 -19.03
C GLY A 48 -10.83 -2.12 -17.62
N ILE A 49 -9.82 -1.29 -17.35
CA ILE A 49 -9.31 -1.11 -15.99
C ILE A 49 -10.33 -0.28 -15.22
N GLU A 50 -10.75 -0.78 -14.07
CA GLU A 50 -11.84 -0.22 -13.27
C GLU A 50 -11.33 0.65 -12.11
N TYR A 51 -10.05 0.50 -11.75
CA TYR A 51 -9.53 1.11 -10.53
C TYR A 51 -8.09 1.62 -10.64
N ILE A 52 -7.84 2.84 -10.11
CA ILE A 52 -6.50 3.41 -9.98
C ILE A 52 -6.23 3.84 -8.53
N GLY A 53 -5.26 3.18 -7.90
CA GLY A 53 -4.69 3.59 -6.61
C GLY A 53 -3.49 4.53 -6.80
N PHE A 54 -3.65 5.82 -6.48
CA PHE A 54 -2.57 6.78 -6.56
C PHE A 54 -1.70 6.73 -5.30
N SER A 55 -0.41 6.51 -5.52
CA SER A 55 0.62 6.48 -4.49
C SER A 55 1.82 7.31 -4.91
N GLY A 56 2.87 7.28 -4.11
CA GLY A 56 4.13 7.91 -4.50
C GLY A 56 4.78 8.67 -3.36
N GLY A 57 5.27 9.86 -3.67
CA GLY A 57 5.69 10.83 -2.68
C GLY A 57 4.48 11.36 -1.92
N GLU A 58 4.05 12.58 -2.22
CA GLU A 58 2.81 13.13 -1.67
C GLU A 58 1.91 13.61 -2.81
N PRO A 59 0.75 12.96 -3.03
CA PRO A 59 -0.17 13.35 -4.09
C PRO A 59 -0.63 14.81 -3.99
N LEU A 60 -1.00 15.26 -2.80
CA LEU A 60 -1.64 16.58 -2.62
C LEU A 60 -0.74 17.78 -2.91
N ILE A 61 0.61 17.60 -2.94
CA ILE A 61 1.52 18.68 -3.36
C ILE A 61 1.77 18.70 -4.87
N HIS A 62 1.38 17.65 -5.60
CA HIS A 62 1.68 17.55 -7.01
C HIS A 62 0.63 18.30 -7.85
N LYS A 63 1.08 19.25 -8.66
CA LYS A 63 0.21 20.13 -9.47
C LYS A 63 -0.74 19.39 -10.43
N ASP A 64 -0.31 18.24 -10.93
CA ASP A 64 -1.09 17.43 -11.87
C ASP A 64 -2.17 16.59 -11.16
N PHE A 65 -2.03 16.33 -9.87
CA PHE A 65 -2.86 15.36 -9.17
C PHE A 65 -4.38 15.65 -9.24
N PRO A 66 -4.86 16.90 -9.04
CA PRO A 66 -6.27 17.21 -9.21
C PRO A 66 -6.80 16.90 -10.63
N ILE A 67 -5.97 17.13 -11.65
CA ILE A 67 -6.32 16.86 -13.06
C ILE A 67 -6.41 15.35 -13.29
N LEU A 68 -5.49 14.56 -12.70
CA LEU A 68 -5.50 13.10 -12.81
C LEU A 68 -6.72 12.48 -12.13
N LEU A 69 -7.11 12.99 -10.94
CA LEU A 69 -8.33 12.55 -10.27
C LEU A 69 -9.59 12.86 -11.09
N GLU A 70 -9.69 14.08 -11.63
CA GLU A 70 -10.82 14.45 -12.50
C GLU A 70 -10.87 13.59 -13.77
N ALA A 71 -9.73 13.32 -14.39
CA ALA A 71 -9.64 12.44 -15.55
C ALA A 71 -10.09 11.01 -15.21
N THR A 72 -9.62 10.44 -14.11
CA THR A 72 -10.01 9.09 -13.66
C THR A 72 -11.53 9.01 -13.43
N TYR A 73 -12.09 10.00 -12.72
CA TYR A 73 -13.52 10.09 -12.47
C TYR A 73 -14.33 10.24 -13.77
N SER A 74 -13.84 11.02 -14.76
CA SER A 74 -14.54 11.23 -16.04
C SER A 74 -14.61 9.98 -16.93
N TYR A 75 -13.80 8.98 -16.66
CA TYR A 75 -13.85 7.67 -17.29
C TYR A 75 -14.58 6.60 -16.47
N ASP A 76 -15.36 7.01 -15.44
CA ASP A 76 -16.09 6.11 -14.53
C ASP A 76 -15.20 5.06 -13.84
N MET A 77 -13.93 5.39 -13.63
CA MET A 77 -13.01 4.54 -12.89
C MET A 77 -12.99 4.92 -11.41
N ASP A 78 -13.04 3.93 -10.54
CA ASP A 78 -12.83 4.13 -9.11
C ASP A 78 -11.38 4.52 -8.81
N SER A 79 -11.19 5.27 -7.73
CA SER A 79 -9.85 5.66 -7.32
C SER A 79 -9.69 5.72 -5.80
N ASN A 80 -8.44 5.56 -5.36
CA ASN A 80 -8.01 5.99 -4.05
C ASN A 80 -6.67 6.74 -4.13
N PHE A 81 -6.31 7.36 -3.03
CA PHE A 81 -4.94 7.84 -2.86
C PHE A 81 -4.49 7.78 -1.40
N ILE A 82 -3.16 7.70 -1.23
CA ILE A 82 -2.52 7.71 0.09
C ILE A 82 -1.86 9.08 0.28
N THR A 83 -2.18 9.77 1.37
CA THR A 83 -1.61 11.09 1.68
C THR A 83 -1.06 11.17 3.10
N ASN A 84 -0.08 12.04 3.30
CA ASN A 84 0.37 12.42 4.64
C ASN A 84 -0.52 13.50 5.29
N GLY A 85 -1.45 14.11 4.54
CA GLY A 85 -2.42 15.09 5.03
C GLY A 85 -1.86 16.46 5.42
N LEU A 86 -0.58 16.74 5.13
CA LEU A 86 0.07 17.98 5.60
C LEU A 86 -0.02 19.15 4.61
N TYR A 87 -0.59 18.90 3.44
CA TYR A 87 -0.83 19.91 2.42
C TYR A 87 -2.20 19.71 1.79
N TYR A 88 -3.02 20.73 1.78
CA TYR A 88 -4.33 20.75 1.13
C TYR A 88 -4.74 22.20 0.83
N SER A 89 -5.69 22.38 -0.06
CA SER A 89 -6.28 23.67 -0.40
C SER A 89 -7.79 23.58 -0.42
N SER A 90 -8.50 24.69 -0.31
CA SER A 90 -9.94 24.73 -0.47
C SER A 90 -10.39 24.17 -1.83
N LYS A 91 -9.60 24.41 -2.89
CA LYS A 91 -9.86 23.83 -4.21
C LYS A 91 -9.78 22.31 -4.19
N THR A 92 -8.78 21.75 -3.51
CA THR A 92 -8.63 20.30 -3.37
C THR A 92 -9.77 19.70 -2.57
N LEU A 93 -10.14 20.30 -1.43
CA LEU A 93 -11.27 19.81 -0.62
C LEU A 93 -12.58 19.84 -1.40
N ASN A 94 -12.85 20.90 -2.16
CA ASN A 94 -14.04 20.99 -3.01
C ASN A 94 -14.05 19.92 -4.11
N LEU A 95 -12.89 19.59 -4.68
CA LEU A 95 -12.77 18.49 -5.63
C LEU A 95 -13.11 17.15 -4.96
N LEU A 96 -12.52 16.86 -3.80
CA LEU A 96 -12.73 15.61 -3.05
C LEU A 96 -14.20 15.40 -2.62
N LYS A 97 -14.95 16.46 -2.39
CA LYS A 97 -16.41 16.38 -2.13
C LYS A 97 -17.23 16.01 -3.37
N ARG A 98 -16.74 16.36 -4.55
CA ARG A 98 -17.48 16.19 -5.81
C ARG A 98 -17.22 14.85 -6.48
N ILE A 99 -16.04 14.29 -6.29
CA ILE A 99 -15.63 13.03 -6.92
C ILE A 99 -15.59 11.89 -5.91
N HIS A 100 -15.98 10.70 -6.36
CA HIS A 100 -15.83 9.49 -5.55
C HIS A 100 -14.40 9.01 -5.61
N THR A 101 -13.63 9.29 -4.55
CA THR A 101 -12.27 8.77 -4.37
C THR A 101 -12.06 8.44 -2.89
N HIS A 102 -11.47 7.29 -2.60
CA HIS A 102 -11.23 6.91 -1.22
C HIS A 102 -9.88 7.47 -0.74
N ILE A 103 -9.87 8.05 0.46
CA ILE A 103 -8.68 8.70 1.03
C ILE A 103 -8.10 7.83 2.12
N TYR A 104 -6.82 7.44 1.98
CA TYR A 104 -6.04 6.84 3.04
C TYR A 104 -5.10 7.89 3.65
N VAL A 105 -5.35 8.29 4.89
CA VAL A 105 -4.48 9.22 5.60
C VAL A 105 -3.46 8.44 6.41
N SER A 106 -2.21 8.71 6.16
CA SER A 106 -1.09 8.04 6.80
C SER A 106 -0.88 8.53 8.23
N LEU A 107 -1.04 7.63 9.21
CA LEU A 107 -0.81 7.91 10.62
C LEU A 107 -0.03 6.77 11.28
N ASP A 108 1.31 6.92 11.41
CA ASP A 108 2.20 5.83 11.86
C ASP A 108 2.43 5.80 13.37
N GLY A 109 1.49 6.27 14.14
CA GLY A 109 1.46 6.24 15.59
C GLY A 109 0.31 7.07 16.10
N VAL A 110 -0.16 6.79 17.32
CA VAL A 110 -1.21 7.56 18.01
C VAL A 110 -0.63 8.42 19.13
N ARG A 111 0.66 8.26 19.38
CA ARG A 111 1.43 9.12 20.27
C ARG A 111 2.26 10.07 19.42
N ARG A 112 2.28 11.35 19.84
CA ARG A 112 3.05 12.41 19.16
C ARG A 112 4.50 12.00 18.91
N GLU A 113 5.14 11.47 19.94
CA GLU A 113 6.56 11.09 19.92
C GLU A 113 6.83 10.00 18.87
N THR A 114 5.98 8.99 18.79
CA THR A 114 6.09 7.90 17.82
C THR A 114 5.87 8.40 16.41
N TYR A 115 4.80 9.14 16.18
CA TYR A 115 4.49 9.71 14.87
C TYR A 115 5.61 10.61 14.37
N GLU A 116 6.06 11.56 15.21
CA GLU A 116 7.08 12.54 14.86
C GLU A 116 8.48 11.92 14.73
N TYR A 117 8.78 10.87 15.49
CA TYR A 117 10.01 10.10 15.28
C TYR A 117 10.09 9.48 13.88
N ILE A 118 8.97 8.97 13.37
CA ILE A 118 8.89 8.29 12.08
C ILE A 118 8.80 9.31 10.93
N ARG A 119 7.92 10.31 11.06
CA ARG A 119 7.56 11.22 9.95
C ARG A 119 8.22 12.58 9.99
N GLY A 120 8.62 13.07 11.16
CA GLY A 120 9.28 14.36 11.35
C GLY A 120 8.66 15.18 12.48
N LYS A 121 9.50 15.97 13.15
CA LYS A 121 9.14 16.83 14.27
C LYS A 121 8.12 17.92 13.90
N GLY A 122 7.16 18.20 14.81
CA GLY A 122 6.18 19.29 14.67
C GLY A 122 5.06 19.00 13.66
N LEU A 123 4.89 17.75 13.26
CA LEU A 123 3.91 17.36 12.24
C LEU A 123 2.62 16.77 12.81
N TRP A 124 2.63 16.34 14.07
CA TRP A 124 1.49 15.68 14.71
C TRP A 124 0.21 16.51 14.65
N ASP A 125 0.24 17.74 15.15
CA ASP A 125 -0.94 18.60 15.21
C ASP A 125 -1.51 18.90 13.82
N ARG A 126 -0.64 19.02 12.82
CA ARG A 126 -1.05 19.24 11.44
C ARG A 126 -1.76 18.01 10.85
N ALA A 127 -1.26 16.81 11.15
CA ALA A 127 -1.90 15.57 10.72
C ALA A 127 -3.28 15.41 11.37
N ILE A 128 -3.39 15.63 12.69
CA ILE A 128 -4.67 15.57 13.39
C ILE A 128 -5.65 16.62 12.87
N ASN A 129 -5.18 17.87 12.68
CA ASN A 129 -6.03 18.93 12.11
C ASN A 129 -6.56 18.58 10.72
N PHE A 130 -5.81 17.86 9.89
CA PHE A 130 -6.29 17.41 8.58
C PHE A 130 -7.45 16.40 8.72
N LEU A 131 -7.36 15.46 9.66
CA LEU A 131 -8.44 14.51 9.95
C LEU A 131 -9.72 15.23 10.39
N GLU A 132 -9.59 16.23 11.27
CA GLU A 132 -10.72 17.08 11.71
C GLU A 132 -11.34 17.86 10.53
N ILE A 133 -10.51 18.34 9.61
CA ILE A 133 -10.97 19.04 8.39
C ILE A 133 -11.72 18.09 7.46
N LEU A 134 -11.25 16.87 7.24
CA LEU A 134 -11.98 15.88 6.45
C LEU A 134 -13.34 15.61 7.08
N LYS A 135 -13.39 15.34 8.38
CA LYS A 135 -14.62 15.09 9.13
C LYS A 135 -15.59 16.28 9.04
N LYS A 136 -15.13 17.53 9.28
CA LYS A 136 -15.94 18.74 9.20
C LYS A 136 -16.50 19.01 7.80
N ASN A 137 -15.89 18.45 6.78
CA ASN A 137 -16.30 18.61 5.39
C ASN A 137 -17.08 17.41 4.85
N ASP A 138 -17.44 16.44 5.71
CA ASP A 138 -18.14 15.20 5.34
C ASP A 138 -17.40 14.43 4.22
N ILE A 139 -16.06 14.40 4.29
CA ILE A 139 -15.20 13.66 3.37
C ILE A 139 -14.78 12.36 4.06
N ASP A 140 -15.21 11.24 3.52
CA ASP A 140 -14.85 9.92 4.00
C ASP A 140 -13.34 9.62 3.87
N PHE A 141 -12.78 8.99 4.90
CA PHE A 141 -11.39 8.57 4.91
C PHE A 141 -11.16 7.30 5.73
N SER A 142 -10.07 6.63 5.44
CA SER A 142 -9.50 5.58 6.28
C SER A 142 -8.12 6.00 6.78
N LEU A 143 -7.68 5.44 7.89
CA LEU A 143 -6.30 5.61 8.35
C LEU A 143 -5.43 4.45 7.85
N ILE A 144 -4.15 4.73 7.55
CA ILE A 144 -3.16 3.69 7.23
C ILE A 144 -1.92 3.84 8.09
N MET A 145 -1.51 2.75 8.75
CA MET A 145 -0.31 2.66 9.58
C MET A 145 0.68 1.66 8.96
N SER A 146 1.91 2.12 8.71
CA SER A 146 3.03 1.24 8.37
C SER A 146 3.68 0.73 9.65
N ILE A 147 3.32 -0.51 10.05
CA ILE A 147 3.84 -1.10 11.29
C ILE A 147 5.32 -1.47 11.16
N ASN A 148 6.07 -1.11 12.18
CA ASN A 148 7.51 -1.34 12.30
C ASN A 148 7.90 -1.63 13.75
N LYS A 149 9.19 -1.82 14.01
CA LYS A 149 9.69 -2.15 15.36
C LYS A 149 9.44 -1.08 16.43
N ILE A 150 9.03 0.12 16.06
CA ILE A 150 8.79 1.23 16.98
C ILE A 150 7.31 1.33 17.36
N ASN A 151 6.39 1.16 16.40
CA ASN A 151 4.96 1.44 16.58
C ASN A 151 4.05 0.20 16.67
N TYR A 152 4.58 -1.01 16.47
CA TYR A 152 3.77 -2.25 16.42
C TYR A 152 2.88 -2.47 17.66
N HIS A 153 3.30 -1.97 18.82
CA HIS A 153 2.58 -2.09 20.08
C HIS A 153 1.45 -1.06 20.23
N GLU A 154 1.43 -0.01 19.41
CA GLU A 154 0.36 0.99 19.40
C GLU A 154 -0.85 0.59 18.55
N VAL A 155 -0.82 -0.56 17.87
CA VAL A 155 -1.86 -0.98 16.93
C VAL A 155 -3.25 -1.02 17.57
N GLY A 156 -3.37 -1.49 18.82
CA GLY A 156 -4.66 -1.51 19.54
C GLY A 156 -5.21 -0.11 19.81
N GLU A 157 -4.36 0.80 20.28
CA GLU A 157 -4.72 2.21 20.49
C GLU A 157 -5.06 2.90 19.14
N TYR A 158 -4.32 2.54 18.08
CA TYR A 158 -4.55 3.05 16.74
C TYR A 158 -5.93 2.66 16.18
N ILE A 159 -6.36 1.43 16.37
CA ILE A 159 -7.69 0.97 15.93
C ILE A 159 -8.79 1.72 16.68
N ARG A 160 -8.67 1.87 18.00
CA ARG A 160 -9.61 2.66 18.81
C ARG A 160 -9.62 4.15 18.44
N PHE A 161 -8.44 4.70 18.14
CA PHE A 161 -8.34 6.07 17.66
C PHE A 161 -8.99 6.25 16.29
N SER A 162 -8.81 5.27 15.38
CA SER A 162 -9.43 5.29 14.04
C SER A 162 -10.95 5.33 14.10
N GLU A 163 -11.53 4.50 14.97
CA GLU A 163 -12.99 4.52 15.24
C GLU A 163 -13.44 5.86 15.81
N LYS A 164 -12.76 6.34 16.86
CA LYS A 164 -13.10 7.58 17.55
C LYS A 164 -13.06 8.83 16.64
N ILE A 165 -12.08 8.93 15.76
CA ILE A 165 -11.94 10.06 14.83
C ILE A 165 -12.96 10.00 13.70
N GLY A 166 -13.63 8.87 13.50
CA GLY A 166 -14.63 8.66 12.45
C GLY A 166 -14.07 8.15 11.14
N ALA A 167 -12.93 7.47 11.16
CA ALA A 167 -12.43 6.78 9.98
C ALA A 167 -13.34 5.60 9.62
N LEU A 168 -13.47 5.29 8.33
CA LEU A 168 -14.25 4.13 7.86
C LEU A 168 -13.57 2.79 8.18
N ASN A 169 -12.24 2.79 8.25
CA ASN A 169 -11.42 1.59 8.37
C ASN A 169 -10.03 1.96 8.89
N ALA A 170 -9.39 1.04 9.59
CA ALA A 170 -7.96 1.10 9.92
C ALA A 170 -7.19 0.13 9.01
N CYS A 171 -6.25 0.65 8.22
CA CYS A 171 -5.37 -0.17 7.40
C CYS A 171 -4.02 -0.35 8.08
N ILE A 172 -3.50 -1.56 8.01
CA ILE A 172 -2.20 -1.94 8.57
C ILE A 172 -1.36 -2.58 7.47
N ILE A 173 -0.17 -2.03 7.24
CA ILE A 173 0.81 -2.56 6.28
C ILE A 173 2.16 -2.74 6.96
N PRO A 174 2.90 -3.84 6.75
CA PRO A 174 4.23 -3.97 7.34
C PRO A 174 5.22 -3.06 6.63
N THR A 175 6.01 -2.32 7.36
CA THR A 175 7.11 -1.55 6.79
C THR A 175 8.11 -2.49 6.11
N MET A 176 8.34 -2.27 4.83
CA MET A 176 9.21 -3.09 4.00
C MET A 176 10.68 -2.71 4.23
N LYS A 177 11.59 -3.69 4.15
CA LYS A 177 13.05 -3.49 4.26
C LYS A 177 13.60 -2.90 2.95
N SER A 178 13.14 -1.71 2.59
CA SER A 178 13.45 -1.02 1.34
C SER A 178 13.54 0.49 1.56
N GLY A 179 14.25 1.22 0.71
CA GLY A 179 14.39 2.68 0.77
C GLY A 179 14.93 3.17 2.12
N ASN A 180 14.36 4.26 2.63
CA ASN A 180 14.75 4.83 3.93
C ASN A 180 14.50 3.86 5.10
N ALA A 181 13.51 2.98 5.01
CA ALA A 181 13.26 1.99 6.05
C ALA A 181 14.44 1.03 6.24
N TYR A 182 15.08 0.65 5.16
CA TYR A 182 16.33 -0.14 5.21
C TYR A 182 17.48 0.67 5.80
N ILE A 183 17.69 1.89 5.31
CA ILE A 183 18.76 2.79 5.74
C ILE A 183 18.66 3.09 7.25
N ASN A 184 17.46 3.34 7.75
CA ASN A 184 17.20 3.66 9.15
C ASN A 184 16.94 2.41 10.02
N ASN A 185 17.06 1.22 9.46
CA ASN A 185 16.71 -0.03 10.15
C ASN A 185 15.32 0.04 10.80
N LEU A 186 14.32 0.56 10.07
CA LEU A 186 12.97 0.78 10.56
C LEU A 186 11.97 -0.10 9.78
N TYR A 187 12.06 -1.38 9.98
CA TYR A 187 11.14 -2.41 9.48
C TYR A 187 10.73 -3.34 10.63
N ILE A 188 9.79 -4.24 10.40
CA ILE A 188 9.25 -5.11 11.43
C ILE A 188 9.88 -6.51 11.33
N ASP A 189 10.12 -7.13 12.47
CA ASP A 189 10.49 -8.54 12.60
C ASP A 189 9.27 -9.45 12.77
N PRO A 190 9.41 -10.78 12.56
CA PRO A 190 8.29 -11.72 12.63
C PRO A 190 7.57 -11.75 13.98
N GLU A 191 8.31 -11.66 15.10
CA GLU A 191 7.72 -11.72 16.44
C GLU A 191 6.82 -10.51 16.72
N LYS A 192 7.33 -9.30 16.43
CA LYS A 192 6.55 -8.05 16.58
C LYS A 192 5.37 -7.99 15.62
N CYS A 193 5.56 -8.48 14.38
CA CYS A 193 4.49 -8.59 13.39
C CYS A 193 3.38 -9.52 13.91
N PHE A 194 3.72 -10.69 14.43
CA PHE A 194 2.77 -11.64 15.02
C PHE A 194 2.00 -11.03 16.20
N LYS A 195 2.71 -10.33 17.11
CA LYS A 195 2.09 -9.60 18.22
C LYS A 195 1.10 -8.54 17.73
N ALA A 196 1.48 -7.75 16.73
CA ALA A 196 0.61 -6.74 16.14
C ALA A 196 -0.66 -7.35 15.53
N ILE A 197 -0.55 -8.47 14.80
CA ILE A 197 -1.70 -9.16 14.22
C ILE A 197 -2.65 -9.67 15.32
N ARG A 198 -2.12 -10.30 16.38
CA ARG A 198 -2.94 -10.78 17.50
C ARG A 198 -3.66 -9.64 18.22
N LEU A 199 -2.97 -8.52 18.45
CA LEU A 199 -3.55 -7.35 19.07
C LEU A 199 -4.66 -6.75 18.19
N THR A 200 -4.44 -6.69 16.88
CA THR A 200 -5.44 -6.24 15.90
C THR A 200 -6.69 -7.12 15.94
N ASP A 201 -6.52 -8.44 15.89
CA ASP A 201 -7.62 -9.41 15.93
C ASP A 201 -8.51 -9.21 17.17
N ASN A 202 -7.87 -9.12 18.35
CA ASN A 202 -8.56 -8.94 19.61
C ASN A 202 -9.31 -7.60 19.68
N VAL A 203 -8.64 -6.48 19.35
CA VAL A 203 -9.24 -5.14 19.48
C VAL A 203 -10.32 -4.90 18.44
N SER A 204 -10.09 -5.34 17.20
CA SER A 204 -11.08 -5.23 16.12
C SER A 204 -12.36 -6.00 16.46
N ASP A 205 -12.24 -7.19 17.04
CA ASP A 205 -13.39 -7.99 17.47
C ASP A 205 -14.12 -7.37 18.67
N GLU A 206 -13.36 -6.86 19.66
CA GLU A 206 -13.90 -6.23 20.87
C GLU A 206 -14.78 -5.02 20.57
N ILE A 207 -14.33 -4.14 19.65
CA ILE A 207 -15.06 -2.90 19.34
C ILE A 207 -15.92 -2.98 18.08
N GLY A 208 -15.84 -4.09 17.32
CA GLY A 208 -16.61 -4.26 16.09
C GLY A 208 -16.13 -3.36 14.93
N PHE A 209 -14.88 -2.89 14.95
CA PHE A 209 -14.38 -1.93 13.97
C PHE A 209 -13.59 -2.61 12.84
N PRO A 210 -13.84 -2.24 11.55
CA PRO A 210 -13.18 -2.89 10.42
C PRO A 210 -11.69 -2.54 10.33
N VAL A 211 -10.87 -3.57 10.15
CA VAL A 211 -9.43 -3.43 9.93
C VAL A 211 -9.01 -4.22 8.69
N SER A 212 -8.12 -3.64 7.88
CA SER A 212 -7.57 -4.29 6.69
C SER A 212 -6.07 -4.45 6.80
N PHE A 213 -5.57 -5.67 6.64
CA PHE A 213 -4.15 -5.94 6.47
C PHE A 213 -3.78 -5.95 4.99
N TRP A 214 -2.78 -5.14 4.62
CA TRP A 214 -2.22 -5.12 3.29
C TRP A 214 -0.88 -5.86 3.25
N CYS A 215 -0.58 -6.49 2.12
CA CYS A 215 0.68 -7.22 1.88
C CYS A 215 1.01 -8.33 2.90
N MET A 216 0.01 -8.86 3.62
CA MET A 216 0.17 -9.93 4.62
C MET A 216 -0.88 -11.04 4.46
N PRO A 217 -0.89 -11.80 3.35
CA PRO A 217 -1.92 -12.81 3.12
C PRO A 217 -1.91 -13.93 4.18
N PHE A 218 -0.79 -14.19 4.86
CA PHE A 218 -0.68 -15.17 5.94
C PHE A 218 -1.47 -14.80 7.20
N VAL A 219 -1.95 -13.58 7.32
CA VAL A 219 -2.79 -13.12 8.46
C VAL A 219 -3.98 -14.04 8.68
N GLY A 220 -4.55 -14.61 7.61
CA GLY A 220 -5.63 -15.58 7.71
C GLY A 220 -5.31 -16.89 8.44
N LEU A 221 -4.04 -17.16 8.78
CA LEU A 221 -3.66 -18.25 9.68
C LEU A 221 -3.88 -17.92 11.17
N ILE A 222 -4.02 -16.63 11.49
CA ILE A 222 -3.95 -16.11 12.85
C ILE A 222 -5.31 -15.56 13.28
N VAL A 223 -5.92 -14.70 12.42
CA VAL A 223 -7.11 -13.94 12.77
C VAL A 223 -8.38 -14.79 12.77
N ARG A 224 -9.29 -14.44 13.67
CA ARG A 224 -10.61 -15.05 13.85
C ARG A 224 -11.75 -14.04 13.77
N SER A 225 -11.46 -12.76 14.01
CA SER A 225 -12.44 -11.70 13.95
C SER A 225 -13.00 -11.53 12.53
N LYS A 226 -14.32 -11.41 12.42
CA LYS A 226 -15.02 -11.10 11.16
C LYS A 226 -14.79 -9.68 10.66
N TYR A 227 -14.25 -8.82 11.51
CA TYR A 227 -13.94 -7.42 11.20
C TYR A 227 -12.55 -7.25 10.59
N VAL A 228 -11.71 -8.29 10.61
CA VAL A 228 -10.37 -8.24 10.02
C VAL A 228 -10.39 -8.79 8.60
N ARG A 229 -9.98 -7.95 7.65
CA ARG A 229 -9.82 -8.30 6.24
C ARG A 229 -8.35 -8.34 5.85
N TYR A 230 -8.01 -9.15 4.86
CA TYR A 230 -6.66 -9.25 4.33
C TYR A 230 -6.71 -9.62 2.84
N GLY A 231 -5.79 -9.06 2.06
CA GLY A 231 -5.73 -9.25 0.62
C GLY A 231 -4.61 -10.19 0.19
N PHE A 232 -4.67 -10.61 -1.08
CA PHE A 232 -3.76 -11.54 -1.73
C PHE A 232 -3.18 -10.90 -2.99
N CYS A 233 -1.96 -10.38 -2.93
CA CYS A 233 -1.31 -9.75 -4.10
C CYS A 233 -1.12 -10.73 -5.27
N ARG A 234 -0.95 -12.03 -5.00
CA ARG A 234 -0.67 -13.03 -6.03
C ARG A 234 -1.89 -13.48 -6.86
N LEU A 235 -3.05 -12.89 -6.68
CA LEU A 235 -4.19 -13.10 -7.59
C LEU A 235 -4.03 -12.34 -8.90
N TRP A 236 -3.11 -11.40 -8.93
CA TRP A 236 -2.74 -10.52 -10.02
C TRP A 236 -3.84 -10.10 -10.97
N ASN A 237 -4.68 -9.28 -10.44
CA ASN A 237 -5.56 -8.41 -11.21
C ASN A 237 -5.05 -6.96 -11.27
N ASN A 238 -3.90 -6.65 -10.63
CA ASN A 238 -3.29 -5.32 -10.62
C ASN A 238 -1.89 -5.30 -11.24
N ILE A 239 -1.48 -4.14 -11.73
CA ILE A 239 -0.11 -3.81 -12.09
C ILE A 239 0.38 -2.60 -11.28
N ASP A 240 1.68 -2.62 -10.97
CA ASP A 240 2.35 -1.53 -10.27
C ASP A 240 3.14 -0.69 -11.27
N ILE A 241 2.89 0.62 -11.32
CA ILE A 241 3.53 1.54 -12.26
C ILE A 241 4.36 2.55 -11.46
N ASP A 242 5.61 2.75 -11.85
CA ASP A 242 6.49 3.74 -11.26
C ASP A 242 6.36 5.13 -11.90
N PRO A 243 7.02 6.18 -11.35
CA PRO A 243 6.93 7.54 -11.88
C PRO A 243 7.38 7.69 -13.34
N ALA A 244 8.25 6.81 -13.82
CA ALA A 244 8.74 6.84 -15.20
C ALA A 244 7.83 6.11 -16.21
N GLY A 245 6.80 5.41 -15.74
CA GLY A 245 5.90 4.61 -16.57
C GLY A 245 6.38 3.18 -16.80
N ARG A 246 7.29 2.67 -15.94
CA ARG A 246 7.71 1.27 -16.00
C ARG A 246 6.72 0.44 -15.18
N ILE A 247 6.32 -0.72 -15.70
CA ILE A 247 5.56 -1.72 -14.95
C ILE A 247 6.53 -2.56 -14.13
N LEU A 248 6.38 -2.50 -12.83
CA LEU A 248 7.18 -3.25 -11.87
C LEU A 248 6.50 -4.58 -11.53
N LEU A 249 7.29 -5.57 -11.13
CA LEU A 249 6.78 -6.81 -10.55
C LEU A 249 6.05 -6.54 -9.22
N CYS A 250 6.56 -5.57 -8.45
CA CYS A 250 5.96 -5.00 -7.24
C CYS A 250 6.59 -3.64 -6.98
N ASP A 251 5.83 -2.68 -6.48
CA ASP A 251 6.27 -1.31 -6.21
C ASP A 251 7.37 -1.18 -5.13
N VAL A 252 7.62 -2.23 -4.34
CA VAL A 252 8.68 -2.25 -3.32
C VAL A 252 10.01 -2.87 -3.78
N ILE A 253 10.06 -3.47 -4.99
CA ILE A 253 11.28 -4.04 -5.58
C ILE A 253 11.52 -3.48 -6.98
N ASP A 254 12.82 -3.36 -7.36
CA ASP A 254 13.22 -2.72 -8.62
C ASP A 254 13.29 -3.70 -9.81
N ILE A 255 12.33 -4.66 -9.89
CA ILE A 255 12.22 -5.59 -11.02
C ILE A 255 11.24 -5.02 -12.03
N VAL A 256 11.78 -4.48 -13.12
CA VAL A 256 10.99 -3.95 -14.25
C VAL A 256 10.56 -5.09 -15.15
N VAL A 257 9.27 -5.17 -15.44
CA VAL A 257 8.68 -6.19 -16.33
C VAL A 257 8.41 -5.63 -17.73
N SER A 258 7.96 -4.38 -17.81
CA SER A 258 7.71 -3.70 -19.10
C SER A 258 7.76 -2.18 -18.93
N ASP A 259 7.69 -1.43 -20.03
CA ASP A 259 7.74 0.04 -20.05
C ASP A 259 6.61 0.59 -20.94
N ILE A 260 5.75 1.42 -20.32
CA ILE A 260 4.59 2.02 -20.99
C ILE A 260 5.02 3.12 -21.95
N ARG A 261 6.07 3.87 -21.61
CA ARG A 261 6.58 4.98 -22.45
C ARG A 261 7.11 4.47 -23.80
N GLU A 262 7.73 3.30 -23.79
CA GLU A 262 8.26 2.69 -25.00
C GLU A 262 7.19 1.99 -25.85
N LYS A 263 6.22 1.33 -25.19
CA LYS A 263 5.33 0.35 -25.85
C LYS A 263 3.85 0.70 -25.83
N GLY A 264 3.45 1.69 -25.03
CA GLY A 264 2.06 1.97 -24.69
C GLY A 264 1.46 0.94 -23.71
N LEU A 265 0.44 1.35 -22.98
CA LEU A 265 -0.14 0.57 -21.86
C LEU A 265 -0.60 -0.83 -22.32
N ARG A 266 -1.33 -0.92 -23.42
CA ARG A 266 -1.90 -2.19 -23.94
C ARG A 266 -0.85 -3.27 -24.19
N LYS A 267 0.29 -2.90 -24.80
CA LYS A 267 1.39 -3.85 -25.05
C LYS A 267 2.12 -4.19 -23.77
N ALA A 268 2.37 -3.21 -22.91
CA ALA A 268 3.06 -3.39 -21.64
C ALA A 268 2.28 -4.33 -20.69
N VAL A 269 0.95 -4.20 -20.61
CA VAL A 269 0.08 -5.11 -19.84
C VAL A 269 0.14 -6.52 -20.42
N LYS A 270 0.06 -6.71 -21.75
CA LYS A 270 0.19 -8.03 -22.37
C LYS A 270 1.54 -8.70 -22.10
N GLU A 271 2.63 -7.91 -22.05
CA GLU A 271 3.95 -8.43 -21.69
C GLU A 271 4.00 -8.85 -20.22
N PHE A 272 3.41 -8.05 -19.32
CA PHE A 272 3.29 -8.41 -17.91
C PHE A 272 2.54 -9.74 -17.73
N GLU A 273 1.38 -9.89 -18.32
CA GLU A 273 0.57 -11.13 -18.23
C GLU A 273 1.29 -12.37 -18.79
N LYS A 274 2.14 -12.18 -19.81
CA LYS A 274 2.92 -13.25 -20.43
C LYS A 274 4.25 -13.54 -19.71
N ASN A 275 4.68 -12.69 -18.80
CA ASN A 275 5.97 -12.80 -18.14
C ASN A 275 6.06 -14.09 -17.31
N ASN A 276 7.15 -14.83 -17.49
CA ASN A 276 7.35 -16.10 -16.79
C ASN A 276 7.49 -15.96 -15.27
N MET A 277 8.06 -14.86 -14.77
CA MET A 277 8.12 -14.61 -13.33
C MET A 277 6.71 -14.41 -12.76
N VAL A 278 5.87 -13.60 -13.42
CA VAL A 278 4.46 -13.39 -13.03
C VAL A 278 3.72 -14.70 -13.00
N LYS A 279 3.78 -15.50 -14.10
CA LYS A 279 3.11 -16.81 -14.19
C LYS A 279 3.53 -17.77 -13.07
N LYS A 280 4.82 -17.86 -12.77
CA LYS A 280 5.34 -18.72 -11.69
C LYS A 280 4.83 -18.27 -10.31
N LEU A 281 4.69 -16.98 -10.07
CA LEU A 281 4.26 -16.48 -8.77
C LEU A 281 2.79 -16.73 -8.47
N ILE A 282 1.94 -16.90 -9.50
CA ILE A 282 0.51 -17.25 -9.32
C ILE A 282 0.25 -18.77 -9.37
N ASP A 283 1.23 -19.55 -9.84
CA ASP A 283 1.07 -21.00 -9.98
C ASP A 283 1.22 -21.68 -8.62
N ILE A 284 0.18 -22.40 -8.21
CA ILE A 284 0.15 -23.18 -6.96
C ILE A 284 1.25 -24.25 -6.90
N ASN A 285 1.68 -24.77 -8.05
CA ASN A 285 2.75 -25.77 -8.13
C ASN A 285 4.13 -25.17 -7.90
N SER A 286 4.24 -23.85 -8.06
CA SER A 286 5.49 -23.08 -7.89
C SER A 286 5.64 -22.44 -6.51
N VAL A 287 4.78 -22.77 -5.54
CA VAL A 287 4.90 -22.25 -4.16
C VAL A 287 6.17 -22.75 -3.48
N PRO A 288 6.72 -21.99 -2.51
CA PRO A 288 7.88 -22.41 -1.72
C PRO A 288 7.69 -23.79 -1.09
N LYS A 289 8.76 -24.58 -1.02
CA LYS A 289 8.71 -25.96 -0.47
C LYS A 289 8.09 -26.01 0.92
N GLU A 290 8.44 -25.06 1.75
CA GLU A 290 7.97 -24.90 3.13
C GLU A 290 6.46 -24.64 3.21
N CYS A 291 5.87 -24.16 2.13
CA CYS A 291 4.45 -23.81 2.07
C CYS A 291 3.55 -24.93 1.50
N LYS A 292 4.14 -25.94 0.84
CA LYS A 292 3.36 -27.00 0.12
C LYS A 292 2.34 -27.72 1.02
N ASN A 293 2.72 -28.01 2.26
CA ASN A 293 1.86 -28.72 3.23
C ASN A 293 1.07 -27.76 4.14
N CYS A 294 1.01 -26.48 3.81
CA CYS A 294 0.25 -25.52 4.60
C CYS A 294 -1.22 -25.54 4.20
N LYS A 295 -2.13 -25.76 5.15
CA LYS A 295 -3.60 -25.75 4.91
C LYS A 295 -4.12 -24.44 4.32
N PHE A 296 -3.32 -23.35 4.37
CA PHE A 296 -3.66 -22.03 3.87
C PHE A 296 -2.98 -21.69 2.53
N VAL A 297 -2.26 -22.65 1.92
CA VAL A 297 -1.44 -22.41 0.72
C VAL A 297 -2.24 -21.84 -0.45
N TYR A 298 -3.44 -22.34 -0.71
CA TYR A 298 -4.30 -21.88 -1.82
C TYR A 298 -4.77 -20.42 -1.70
N LYS A 299 -4.79 -19.88 -0.48
CA LYS A 299 -5.15 -18.49 -0.22
C LYS A 299 -3.94 -17.58 -0.07
N CYS A 300 -2.76 -18.12 0.29
CA CYS A 300 -1.57 -17.33 0.63
C CYS A 300 -0.47 -17.40 -0.44
N LEU A 301 -0.36 -18.54 -1.16
CA LEU A 301 0.66 -18.83 -2.17
C LEU A 301 2.11 -18.55 -1.72
N GLY A 302 2.41 -18.72 -0.42
CA GLY A 302 3.74 -18.48 0.14
C GLY A 302 3.97 -17.05 0.66
N GLY A 303 2.94 -16.20 0.71
CA GLY A 303 3.03 -14.85 1.27
C GLY A 303 3.58 -13.81 0.30
N CYS A 304 4.18 -12.75 0.84
CA CYS A 304 4.72 -11.65 0.04
C CYS A 304 6.06 -12.04 -0.61
N TYR A 305 6.05 -12.26 -1.92
CA TYR A 305 7.25 -12.57 -2.71
C TYR A 305 8.26 -11.41 -2.74
N ALA A 306 7.80 -10.16 -2.61
CA ALA A 306 8.70 -9.01 -2.57
C ALA A 306 9.53 -9.02 -1.29
N ARG A 307 8.94 -9.33 -0.12
CA ARG A 307 9.69 -9.52 1.12
C ARG A 307 10.65 -10.71 1.03
N ALA A 308 10.19 -11.82 0.46
CA ALA A 308 11.04 -12.99 0.24
C ALA A 308 12.27 -12.63 -0.63
N TYR A 309 12.05 -11.86 -1.70
CA TYR A 309 13.13 -11.39 -2.57
C TYR A 309 14.09 -10.42 -1.86
N ILE A 310 13.57 -9.45 -1.13
CA ILE A 310 14.38 -8.48 -0.38
C ILE A 310 15.30 -9.19 0.65
N GLU A 311 14.78 -10.23 1.30
CA GLU A 311 15.53 -10.93 2.35
C GLU A 311 16.49 -11.97 1.78
N ASN A 312 16.14 -12.67 0.70
CA ASN A 312 16.86 -13.85 0.22
C ASN A 312 17.41 -13.71 -1.21
N GLY A 313 17.14 -12.62 -1.93
CA GLY A 313 17.49 -12.46 -3.34
C GLY A 313 16.69 -13.37 -4.29
N ARG A 314 15.64 -14.05 -3.81
CA ARG A 314 14.85 -15.06 -4.56
C ARG A 314 13.37 -14.86 -4.35
N LEU A 315 12.59 -14.98 -5.44
CA LEU A 315 11.13 -14.83 -5.45
C LEU A 315 10.37 -16.09 -4.99
N ASP A 316 11.03 -17.25 -5.03
CA ASP A 316 10.48 -18.58 -4.72
C ASP A 316 10.68 -19.02 -3.27
N MET A 317 11.04 -18.09 -2.41
CA MET A 317 11.15 -18.30 -0.96
C MET A 317 9.84 -17.93 -0.24
N PRO A 318 9.58 -18.52 0.95
CA PRO A 318 8.41 -18.14 1.74
C PRO A 318 8.57 -16.74 2.34
N ASP A 319 7.45 -16.12 2.65
CA ASP A 319 7.41 -14.82 3.33
C ASP A 319 8.08 -14.92 4.72
N PRO A 320 9.14 -14.14 4.97
CA PRO A 320 9.86 -14.20 6.25
C PRO A 320 9.02 -13.76 7.46
N LEU A 321 7.96 -12.97 7.27
CA LEU A 321 7.06 -12.57 8.36
C LEU A 321 5.99 -13.62 8.69
N CYS A 322 5.87 -14.70 7.91
CA CYS A 322 4.89 -15.74 8.19
C CYS A 322 5.21 -16.44 9.51
N PRO A 323 4.28 -16.47 10.50
CA PRO A 323 4.57 -17.01 11.83
C PRO A 323 4.85 -18.53 11.81
N ARG A 324 4.34 -19.26 10.80
CA ARG A 324 4.66 -20.67 10.63
C ARG A 324 6.12 -20.86 10.14
N ILE A 325 6.59 -19.97 9.28
CA ILE A 325 7.97 -20.01 8.75
C ILE A 325 8.96 -19.58 9.84
N SER A 326 8.61 -18.60 10.65
CA SER A 326 9.45 -18.11 11.76
C SER A 326 9.35 -18.94 13.05
N GLY A 327 8.59 -20.05 13.06
CA GLY A 327 8.47 -20.93 14.23
C GLY A 327 7.57 -20.38 15.37
N LEU A 328 6.80 -19.34 15.11
CA LEU A 328 5.90 -18.71 16.10
C LEU A 328 4.50 -19.35 16.11
N LEU A 329 4.18 -20.17 15.13
CA LEU A 329 2.90 -20.87 15.00
C LEU A 329 3.15 -22.29 14.48
N TYR A 330 2.81 -23.28 15.30
CA TYR A 330 2.78 -24.69 14.92
C TYR A 330 1.36 -25.05 14.47
N LEU A 331 1.22 -25.61 13.26
CA LEU A 331 -0.05 -26.02 12.65
C LEU A 331 -0.08 -27.54 12.46
#